data_96a25b0dc10a583ccb16e6de1cbd5634
#
_entry.id   96a25b0dc10a583ccb16e6de1cbd5634
#
_cell.length_a   1.000
_cell.length_b   1.000
_cell.length_c   1.000
_cell.angle_alpha   90.00
_cell.angle_beta   90.00
_cell.angle_gamma   90.00
#
_symmetry.space_group_name_H-M   'P 1'
#
loop_
_entity.id
_entity.type
_entity.pdbx_description
1 polymer ?
#
loop_
_entity_poly.entity_id
_entity_poly.type
_entity_poly.pdbx_seq_one_letter_code
_entity_poly.pdbx_strand_id
1 'polypeptide(L)'
;MSEQELSLLKLFQRAKRKKTKLSERKTKIYSYLRKELEIYHTMNTNKRTIAIVAGGDSGEYEVSLRSAAGIDSFLDKERYTVYTVIIRGTDWNVQLPDGTTTPIDRNDFSFRMNGEQVKFDYAYITIHGTPGENGLLGSYFELIRMPYSTCPPLISAMTFNKFVLNQYLRSLGVRVAESLTLRRQDVITTDDVVKAVGLPCFVKPTCGGSSCVTTKVKTPEELLPAVEAAFGEADEVMIEAFMQGTEITCGCYKTRTKSVIFPITEVVAKNEFFDYDAKYNGQVEEITPARIDESIAERVRTLTSLLYDILRCHGIIRIDYIITEGNKLNLLEINTTPGMTATSFIPQQVRAAGLDIKEVLTEIIEESFA
;
A
#
# COMPACT_ATOMS: atom_id res chain seq x y z
N MET A 1 28.07 1.58 -1.69
CA MET A 1 29.27 0.73 -1.94
C MET A 1 29.31 -0.35 -0.89
N SER A 2 29.28 -1.63 -1.28
CA SER A 2 29.33 -2.74 -0.31
C SER A 2 30.72 -2.83 0.36
N GLU A 3 30.80 -3.50 1.53
CA GLU A 3 32.11 -3.75 2.19
C GLU A 3 33.11 -4.46 1.25
N GLN A 4 32.62 -5.27 0.32
CA GLN A 4 33.44 -5.92 -0.70
C GLN A 4 33.99 -4.94 -1.72
N GLU A 5 33.22 -3.96 -2.19
CA GLU A 5 33.71 -2.89 -3.08
C GLU A 5 34.75 -2.02 -2.41
N LEU A 6 34.51 -1.66 -1.15
CA LEU A 6 35.47 -0.86 -0.37
C LEU A 6 36.77 -1.63 -0.15
N SER A 7 36.68 -2.94 0.07
CA SER A 7 37.85 -3.82 0.22
C SER A 7 38.64 -3.96 -1.07
N LEU A 8 37.97 -4.16 -2.21
CA LEU A 8 38.58 -4.25 -3.54
C LEU A 8 39.21 -2.91 -3.97
N LEU A 9 38.52 -1.78 -3.72
CA LEU A 9 39.05 -0.43 -4.00
C LEU A 9 40.29 -0.10 -3.17
N LYS A 10 40.29 -0.48 -1.88
CA LYS A 10 41.47 -0.32 -1.00
C LYS A 10 42.67 -1.17 -1.45
N LEU A 11 42.41 -2.41 -1.91
CA LEU A 11 43.44 -3.27 -2.50
C LEU A 11 44.02 -2.68 -3.78
N PHE A 12 43.16 -2.15 -4.64
CA PHE A 12 43.53 -1.47 -5.88
C PHE A 12 44.39 -0.23 -5.65
N GLN A 13 44.00 0.63 -4.68
CA GLN A 13 44.77 1.82 -4.32
C GLN A 13 46.11 1.47 -3.67
N ARG A 14 46.20 0.41 -2.86
CA ARG A 14 47.48 -0.08 -2.30
C ARG A 14 48.41 -0.64 -3.39
N ALA A 15 47.89 -1.33 -4.39
CA ALA A 15 48.65 -1.85 -5.52
C ALA A 15 49.22 -0.71 -6.39
N LYS A 16 48.47 0.40 -6.57
CA LYS A 16 48.85 1.57 -7.37
C LYS A 16 49.94 2.43 -6.71
N ARG A 17 50.03 2.42 -5.36
CA ARG A 17 51.01 3.24 -4.61
C ARG A 17 52.43 2.69 -4.55
N LYS A 18 52.65 1.40 -4.87
CA LYS A 18 53.99 0.81 -4.93
C LYS A 18 54.57 0.85 -6.35
N LYS A 19 55.27 1.96 -6.70
CA LYS A 19 56.07 2.11 -7.90
C LYS A 19 57.30 1.17 -7.82
N THR A 20 57.13 -0.12 -8.08
CA THR A 20 58.25 -1.05 -8.32
C THR A 20 57.89 -1.96 -9.47
N LYS A 21 58.88 -2.29 -10.35
CA LYS A 21 58.72 -3.18 -11.50
C LYS A 21 57.87 -4.40 -11.14
N LEU A 22 56.66 -4.42 -11.63
CA LEU A 22 55.67 -5.49 -11.37
C LEU A 22 56.14 -6.75 -12.07
N SER A 23 56.35 -7.85 -11.34
CA SER A 23 56.49 -9.17 -11.93
C SER A 23 55.22 -9.56 -12.69
N GLU A 24 55.35 -10.39 -13.73
CA GLU A 24 54.20 -10.87 -14.55
C GLU A 24 53.03 -11.39 -13.70
N ARG A 25 53.30 -11.94 -12.52
CA ARG A 25 52.32 -12.43 -11.57
C ARG A 25 51.45 -11.30 -10.99
N LYS A 26 52.03 -10.12 -10.71
CA LYS A 26 51.29 -8.93 -10.21
C LYS A 26 50.47 -8.30 -11.31
N THR A 27 50.95 -8.33 -12.58
CA THR A 27 50.20 -7.83 -13.73
C THR A 27 48.96 -8.71 -14.00
N LYS A 28 49.07 -10.04 -13.85
CA LYS A 28 47.91 -10.96 -13.95
C LYS A 28 46.91 -10.76 -12.84
N ILE A 29 47.33 -10.58 -11.59
CA ILE A 29 46.46 -10.26 -10.47
C ILE A 29 45.74 -8.92 -10.68
N TYR A 30 46.46 -7.94 -11.19
CA TYR A 30 45.89 -6.61 -11.47
C TYR A 30 44.83 -6.65 -12.60
N SER A 31 45.08 -7.40 -13.67
CA SER A 31 44.12 -7.59 -14.76
C SER A 31 42.90 -8.42 -14.31
N TYR A 32 43.11 -9.41 -13.43
CA TYR A 32 42.03 -10.19 -12.84
C TYR A 32 41.11 -9.33 -11.94
N LEU A 33 41.71 -8.55 -11.02
CA LEU A 33 40.98 -7.66 -10.14
C LEU A 33 40.22 -6.55 -10.90
N ARG A 34 40.80 -6.06 -12.01
CA ARG A 34 40.13 -5.11 -12.88
C ARG A 34 38.95 -5.75 -13.60
N LYS A 35 39.10 -6.96 -14.09
CA LYS A 35 38.05 -7.73 -14.77
C LYS A 35 36.91 -8.08 -13.79
N GLU A 36 37.23 -8.46 -12.56
CA GLU A 36 36.26 -8.69 -11.48
C GLU A 36 35.51 -7.40 -11.11
N LEU A 37 36.20 -6.28 -11.03
CA LEU A 37 35.62 -4.96 -10.81
C LEU A 37 34.71 -4.51 -11.97
N GLU A 38 35.12 -4.77 -13.21
CA GLU A 38 34.32 -4.48 -14.42
C GLU A 38 33.10 -5.41 -14.48
N ILE A 39 33.23 -6.68 -14.15
CA ILE A 39 32.10 -7.63 -14.05
C ILE A 39 31.15 -7.21 -12.93
N TYR A 40 31.68 -6.87 -11.75
CA TYR A 40 30.86 -6.39 -10.62
C TYR A 40 30.15 -5.07 -10.95
N HIS A 41 30.84 -4.12 -11.61
CA HIS A 41 30.23 -2.89 -12.10
C HIS A 41 29.17 -3.18 -13.16
N THR A 42 29.43 -4.07 -14.12
CA THR A 42 28.47 -4.44 -15.18
C THR A 42 27.25 -5.18 -14.60
N MET A 43 27.45 -6.04 -13.59
CA MET A 43 26.32 -6.70 -12.88
C MET A 43 25.51 -5.70 -12.04
N ASN A 44 26.14 -4.66 -11.49
CA ASN A 44 25.46 -3.67 -10.65
C ASN A 44 24.83 -2.52 -11.47
N THR A 45 25.33 -2.24 -12.69
CA THR A 45 24.76 -1.22 -13.58
C THR A 45 23.45 -1.65 -14.24
N ASN A 46 23.04 -2.91 -14.09
CA ASN A 46 21.77 -3.43 -14.63
C ASN A 46 20.63 -3.55 -13.61
N LYS A 47 20.87 -3.25 -12.31
CA LYS A 47 19.81 -3.29 -11.29
C LYS A 47 18.99 -2.00 -11.33
N ARG A 48 17.66 -2.16 -11.36
CA ARG A 48 16.78 -1.00 -11.15
C ARG A 48 16.86 -0.51 -9.71
N THR A 49 16.82 0.80 -9.54
CA THR A 49 16.82 1.44 -8.22
C THR A 49 15.38 1.73 -7.79
N ILE A 50 14.96 1.08 -6.71
CA ILE A 50 13.60 1.13 -6.18
C ILE A 50 13.57 2.00 -4.93
N ALA A 51 12.66 2.98 -4.90
CA ALA A 51 12.32 3.69 -3.68
C ALA A 51 11.16 2.96 -2.99
N ILE A 52 11.33 2.52 -1.75
CA ILE A 52 10.21 2.17 -0.88
C ILE A 52 9.80 3.44 -0.16
N VAL A 53 8.65 3.99 -0.51
CA VAL A 53 8.19 5.28 0.01
C VAL A 53 7.25 5.05 1.18
N ALA A 54 7.68 5.47 2.37
CA ALA A 54 7.03 5.21 3.64
C ALA A 54 6.85 6.48 4.48
N GLY A 55 6.13 6.35 5.59
CA GLY A 55 5.84 7.45 6.51
C GLY A 55 4.41 7.98 6.33
N GLY A 56 4.28 9.22 5.88
CA GLY A 56 3.00 9.90 5.71
C GLY A 56 2.57 10.73 6.91
N ASP A 57 1.44 11.43 6.76
CA ASP A 57 0.95 12.42 7.73
C ASP A 57 -0.25 11.90 8.54
N SER A 58 -0.65 10.64 8.31
CA SER A 58 -1.75 9.99 9.03
C SER A 58 -1.30 9.34 10.34
N GLY A 59 -2.26 8.93 11.16
CA GLY A 59 -2.02 8.13 12.37
C GLY A 59 -1.44 6.72 12.09
N GLU A 60 -1.36 6.32 10.81
CA GLU A 60 -0.81 5.03 10.38
C GLU A 60 0.68 5.08 9.99
N TYR A 61 1.40 6.14 10.39
CA TYR A 61 2.83 6.32 10.11
C TYR A 61 3.67 5.07 10.44
N GLU A 62 3.51 4.52 11.65
CA GLU A 62 4.24 3.33 12.10
C GLU A 62 3.84 2.06 11.32
N VAL A 63 2.60 1.97 10.88
CA VAL A 63 2.13 0.86 10.02
C VAL A 63 2.81 0.93 8.66
N SER A 64 2.95 2.14 8.11
CA SER A 64 3.68 2.40 6.87
C SER A 64 5.14 1.97 6.96
N LEU A 65 5.84 2.31 8.04
CA LEU A 65 7.24 1.90 8.26
C LEU A 65 7.37 0.37 8.35
N ARG A 66 6.46 -0.31 9.06
CA ARG A 66 6.46 -1.77 9.13
C ARG A 66 6.17 -2.41 7.77
N SER A 67 5.26 -1.84 6.99
CA SER A 67 4.97 -2.28 5.62
C SER A 67 6.19 -2.10 4.72
N ALA A 68 6.92 -0.99 4.85
CA ALA A 68 8.16 -0.75 4.11
C ALA A 68 9.24 -1.80 4.43
N ALA A 69 9.43 -2.12 5.70
CA ALA A 69 10.35 -3.20 6.11
C ALA A 69 9.93 -4.56 5.55
N GLY A 70 8.61 -4.83 5.49
CA GLY A 70 8.07 -6.03 4.85
C GLY A 70 8.41 -6.07 3.36
N ILE A 71 8.10 -5.01 2.61
CA ILE A 71 8.44 -4.89 1.18
C ILE A 71 9.93 -5.03 0.96
N ASP A 72 10.78 -4.38 1.77
CA ASP A 72 12.23 -4.50 1.64
C ASP A 72 12.69 -5.95 1.78
N SER A 73 12.09 -6.72 2.69
CA SER A 73 12.42 -8.14 2.88
C SER A 73 11.93 -9.04 1.73
N PHE A 74 10.88 -8.64 1.01
CA PHE A 74 10.28 -9.41 -0.08
C PHE A 74 10.93 -9.13 -1.44
N LEU A 75 11.50 -7.94 -1.65
CA LEU A 75 12.08 -7.55 -2.94
C LEU A 75 13.33 -8.35 -3.30
N ASP A 76 13.47 -8.67 -4.59
CA ASP A 76 14.64 -9.37 -5.13
C ASP A 76 15.88 -8.47 -5.17
N LYS A 77 16.75 -8.62 -4.18
CA LYS A 77 18.00 -7.85 -4.09
C LYS A 77 19.04 -8.19 -5.17
N GLU A 78 18.85 -9.26 -5.92
CA GLU A 78 19.67 -9.55 -7.09
C GLU A 78 19.28 -8.70 -8.31
N ARG A 79 17.98 -8.33 -8.40
CA ARG A 79 17.42 -7.52 -9.48
C ARG A 79 17.36 -6.04 -9.15
N TYR A 80 17.21 -5.70 -7.86
CA TYR A 80 16.93 -4.33 -7.42
C TYR A 80 17.95 -3.81 -6.42
N THR A 81 18.33 -2.54 -6.58
CA THR A 81 18.93 -1.74 -5.53
C THR A 81 17.81 -0.99 -4.83
N VAL A 82 17.66 -1.14 -3.53
CA VAL A 82 16.49 -0.67 -2.78
C VAL A 82 16.91 0.36 -1.73
N TYR A 83 16.18 1.46 -1.66
CA TYR A 83 16.32 2.46 -0.61
C TYR A 83 14.94 2.78 -0.03
N THR A 84 14.89 3.00 1.29
CA THR A 84 13.67 3.49 1.92
C THR A 84 13.69 5.01 1.95
N VAL A 85 12.61 5.62 1.45
CA VAL A 85 12.38 7.06 1.47
C VAL A 85 11.29 7.36 2.48
N ILE A 86 11.62 8.13 3.50
CA ILE A 86 10.65 8.54 4.53
C ILE A 86 10.13 9.93 4.17
N ILE A 87 8.80 10.03 4.07
CA ILE A 87 8.08 11.28 3.81
C ILE A 87 7.26 11.64 5.05
N ARG A 88 7.43 12.87 5.56
CA ARG A 88 6.57 13.45 6.59
C ARG A 88 6.44 14.95 6.36
N GLY A 89 5.25 15.41 6.03
CA GLY A 89 5.04 16.80 5.61
C GLY A 89 5.97 17.18 4.46
N THR A 90 6.81 18.17 4.69
CA THR A 90 7.82 18.66 3.74
C THR A 90 9.18 17.96 3.84
N ASP A 91 9.36 17.09 4.84
CA ASP A 91 10.63 16.39 5.08
C ASP A 91 10.64 15.06 4.33
N TRP A 92 11.44 14.99 3.29
CA TRP A 92 11.59 13.82 2.43
C TRP A 92 13.05 13.38 2.44
N ASN A 93 13.33 12.23 3.04
CA ASN A 93 14.69 11.76 3.27
C ASN A 93 14.87 10.30 2.89
N VAL A 94 15.99 9.98 2.25
CA VAL A 94 16.43 8.61 1.99
C VAL A 94 17.19 8.08 3.21
N GLN A 95 16.91 6.87 3.62
CA GLN A 95 17.72 6.13 4.59
C GLN A 95 18.89 5.45 3.85
N LEU A 96 20.11 5.78 4.24
CA LEU A 96 21.32 5.19 3.66
C LEU A 96 21.75 3.92 4.41
N PRO A 97 22.49 3.01 3.76
CA PRO A 97 22.92 1.74 4.38
C PRO A 97 23.80 1.90 5.64
N ASP A 98 24.43 3.06 5.82
CA ASP A 98 25.24 3.39 7.00
C ASP A 98 24.41 3.93 8.18
N GLY A 99 23.07 3.99 8.01
CA GLY A 99 22.13 4.51 9.01
C GLY A 99 21.96 6.02 8.99
N THR A 100 22.67 6.74 8.13
CA THR A 100 22.47 8.19 7.93
C THR A 100 21.30 8.46 6.98
N THR A 101 20.88 9.72 6.89
CA THR A 101 19.84 10.16 5.96
C THR A 101 20.36 11.26 5.03
N THR A 102 19.78 11.33 3.84
CA THR A 102 20.03 12.38 2.87
C THR A 102 18.73 12.89 2.27
N PRO A 103 18.57 14.21 2.02
CA PRO A 103 17.33 14.73 1.49
C PRO A 103 17.10 14.32 0.04
N ILE A 104 15.82 14.17 -0.31
CA ILE A 104 15.35 14.01 -1.69
C ILE A 104 15.34 15.37 -2.39
N ASP A 105 15.84 15.43 -3.62
CA ASP A 105 15.55 16.51 -4.54
C ASP A 105 14.12 16.30 -5.10
N ARG A 106 13.19 17.14 -4.66
CA ARG A 106 11.79 17.04 -5.04
C ARG A 106 11.49 17.49 -6.48
N ASN A 107 12.47 17.98 -7.22
CA ASN A 107 12.29 18.31 -8.63
C ASN A 107 12.27 17.07 -9.52
N ASP A 108 13.04 16.02 -9.15
CA ASP A 108 13.16 14.80 -9.94
C ASP A 108 13.17 13.50 -9.10
N PHE A 109 12.87 13.61 -7.81
CA PHE A 109 12.88 12.53 -6.83
C PHE A 109 14.20 11.77 -6.76
N SER A 110 15.33 12.49 -6.91
CA SER A 110 16.68 11.94 -6.78
C SER A 110 17.32 12.32 -5.43
N PHE A 111 18.45 11.70 -5.12
CA PHE A 111 19.25 12.06 -3.95
C PHE A 111 20.75 12.03 -4.27
N ARG A 112 21.58 12.55 -3.36
CA ARG A 112 23.05 12.49 -3.51
C ARG A 112 23.65 11.51 -2.52
N MET A 113 24.50 10.61 -3.04
CA MET A 113 25.30 9.68 -2.25
C MET A 113 26.75 9.73 -2.73
N ASN A 114 27.69 9.99 -1.81
CA ASN A 114 29.12 10.12 -2.13
C ASN A 114 29.44 11.17 -3.22
N GLY A 115 28.62 12.22 -3.32
CA GLY A 115 28.76 13.29 -4.33
C GLY A 115 28.11 12.99 -5.68
N GLU A 116 27.66 11.75 -5.92
CA GLU A 116 26.96 11.34 -7.14
C GLU A 116 25.45 11.45 -6.97
N GLN A 117 24.74 11.78 -8.06
CA GLN A 117 23.28 11.76 -8.10
C GLN A 117 22.78 10.35 -8.33
N VAL A 118 21.88 9.88 -7.47
CA VAL A 118 21.18 8.61 -7.61
C VAL A 118 19.73 8.90 -7.98
N LYS A 119 19.24 8.28 -9.06
CA LYS A 119 17.85 8.36 -9.52
C LYS A 119 17.12 7.06 -9.22
N PHE A 120 15.84 7.17 -8.93
CA PHE A 120 14.97 6.00 -8.81
C PHE A 120 14.31 5.69 -10.15
N ASP A 121 14.16 4.40 -10.43
CA ASP A 121 13.43 3.89 -11.59
C ASP A 121 11.95 3.64 -11.25
N TYR A 122 11.65 3.38 -9.96
CA TYR A 122 10.31 3.02 -9.51
C TYR A 122 10.09 3.40 -8.04
N ALA A 123 8.86 3.79 -7.70
CA ALA A 123 8.44 4.05 -6.32
C ALA A 123 7.42 3.02 -5.84
N TYR A 124 7.78 2.23 -4.83
CA TYR A 124 6.83 1.38 -4.13
C TYR A 124 6.26 2.13 -2.92
N ILE A 125 4.99 2.54 -3.01
CA ILE A 125 4.34 3.35 -1.98
C ILE A 125 3.76 2.43 -0.91
N THR A 126 4.10 2.68 0.35
CA THR A 126 3.54 1.99 1.54
C THR A 126 2.85 2.97 2.50
N ILE A 127 2.67 4.22 2.09
CA ILE A 127 2.04 5.24 2.91
C ILE A 127 0.53 5.00 2.95
N HIS A 128 0.01 4.72 4.13
CA HIS A 128 -1.42 4.67 4.41
C HIS A 128 -1.95 6.09 4.69
N GLY A 129 -3.10 6.44 4.12
CA GLY A 129 -3.65 7.78 4.20
C GLY A 129 -2.88 8.79 3.33
N THR A 130 -2.79 10.03 3.82
CA THR A 130 -2.14 11.15 3.11
C THR A 130 -0.62 11.10 3.28
N PRO A 131 0.16 11.34 2.19
CA PRO A 131 -0.22 11.62 0.81
C PRO A 131 -0.29 10.38 -0.11
N GLY A 132 -0.23 9.16 0.42
CA GLY A 132 -0.12 7.91 -0.35
C GLY A 132 -1.45 7.49 -1.00
N GLU A 133 -2.51 7.30 -0.20
CA GLU A 133 -3.78 6.75 -0.66
C GLU A 133 -4.72 7.79 -1.27
N ASN A 134 -4.55 9.08 -0.96
CA ASN A 134 -5.42 10.14 -1.48
C ASN A 134 -5.03 10.64 -2.87
N GLY A 135 -4.06 10.01 -3.53
CA GLY A 135 -3.63 10.31 -4.89
C GLY A 135 -2.63 11.46 -5.03
N LEU A 136 -2.29 12.19 -3.95
CA LEU A 136 -1.36 13.34 -4.02
C LEU A 136 0.03 12.90 -4.43
N LEU A 137 0.57 11.85 -3.81
CA LEU A 137 1.91 11.36 -4.12
C LEU A 137 1.97 10.72 -5.51
N GLY A 138 0.92 9.99 -5.91
CA GLY A 138 0.79 9.47 -7.27
C GLY A 138 0.77 10.59 -8.30
N SER A 139 0.05 11.69 -8.05
CA SER A 139 0.05 12.87 -8.93
C SER A 139 1.44 13.49 -9.09
N TYR A 140 2.21 13.58 -8.01
CA TYR A 140 3.59 14.04 -8.06
C TYR A 140 4.46 13.11 -8.94
N PHE A 141 4.35 11.79 -8.78
CA PHE A 141 5.10 10.83 -9.59
C PHE A 141 4.71 10.88 -11.06
N GLU A 142 3.44 11.10 -11.40
CA GLU A 142 3.02 11.30 -12.79
C GLU A 142 3.63 12.57 -13.40
N LEU A 143 3.71 13.67 -12.64
CA LEU A 143 4.32 14.92 -13.11
C LEU A 143 5.79 14.74 -13.49
N ILE A 144 6.55 13.96 -12.72
CA ILE A 144 7.97 13.66 -13.00
C ILE A 144 8.15 12.39 -13.85
N ARG A 145 7.08 11.75 -14.30
CA ARG A 145 7.07 10.54 -15.12
C ARG A 145 7.79 9.35 -14.47
N MET A 146 7.68 9.21 -13.18
CA MET A 146 8.25 8.09 -12.43
C MET A 146 7.16 7.02 -12.21
N PRO A 147 7.37 5.75 -12.60
CA PRO A 147 6.45 4.66 -12.31
C PRO A 147 6.30 4.40 -10.81
N TYR A 148 5.11 3.98 -10.37
CA TYR A 148 4.81 3.72 -8.97
C TYR A 148 3.79 2.59 -8.77
N SER A 149 3.67 2.08 -7.54
CA SER A 149 2.99 0.81 -7.22
C SER A 149 1.48 0.90 -6.99
N THR A 150 0.89 2.09 -6.85
CA THR A 150 -0.52 2.25 -6.51
C THR A 150 -1.38 2.63 -7.70
N CYS A 151 -2.69 2.69 -7.51
CA CYS A 151 -3.63 3.11 -8.53
C CYS A 151 -3.39 4.55 -9.01
N PRO A 152 -3.87 4.92 -10.22
CA PRO A 152 -3.82 6.30 -10.71
C PRO A 152 -4.44 7.29 -9.72
N PRO A 153 -4.02 8.57 -9.71
CA PRO A 153 -4.43 9.55 -8.71
C PRO A 153 -5.95 9.68 -8.53
N LEU A 154 -6.70 9.71 -9.62
CA LEU A 154 -8.16 9.79 -9.57
C LEU A 154 -8.77 8.60 -8.83
N ILE A 155 -8.27 7.40 -9.10
CA ILE A 155 -8.79 6.17 -8.49
C ILE A 155 -8.41 6.11 -7.01
N SER A 156 -7.16 6.42 -6.68
CA SER A 156 -6.69 6.50 -5.30
C SER A 156 -7.53 7.52 -4.50
N ALA A 157 -7.74 8.72 -5.01
CA ALA A 157 -8.56 9.74 -4.35
C ALA A 157 -10.02 9.30 -4.18
N MET A 158 -10.60 8.68 -5.22
CA MET A 158 -11.99 8.19 -5.19
C MET A 158 -12.17 7.04 -4.19
N THR A 159 -11.25 6.07 -4.16
CA THR A 159 -11.33 4.93 -3.22
C THR A 159 -11.06 5.35 -1.78
N PHE A 160 -10.25 6.38 -1.57
CA PHE A 160 -9.96 6.93 -0.26
C PHE A 160 -11.15 7.68 0.35
N ASN A 161 -12.00 8.33 -0.47
CA ASN A 161 -13.24 8.94 -0.02
C ASN A 161 -14.39 7.92 -0.09
N LYS A 162 -14.74 7.36 1.07
CA LYS A 162 -15.73 6.27 1.20
C LYS A 162 -17.11 6.62 0.62
N PHE A 163 -17.54 7.87 0.76
CA PHE A 163 -18.84 8.30 0.24
C PHE A 163 -18.82 8.40 -1.29
N VAL A 164 -17.78 9.01 -1.86
CA VAL A 164 -17.62 9.12 -3.32
C VAL A 164 -17.54 7.74 -3.95
N LEU A 165 -16.75 6.83 -3.36
CA LEU A 165 -16.64 5.45 -3.79
C LEU A 165 -18.01 4.76 -3.79
N ASN A 166 -18.77 4.87 -2.68
CA ASN A 166 -20.10 4.26 -2.56
C ASN A 166 -21.06 4.77 -3.62
N GLN A 167 -21.09 6.09 -3.89
CA GLN A 167 -21.96 6.66 -4.92
C GLN A 167 -21.57 6.17 -6.32
N TYR A 168 -20.26 6.11 -6.62
CA TYR A 168 -19.78 5.60 -7.89
C TYR A 168 -20.15 4.12 -8.09
N LEU A 169 -19.88 3.29 -7.09
CA LEU A 169 -20.19 1.86 -7.14
C LEU A 169 -21.69 1.58 -7.27
N ARG A 170 -22.52 2.36 -6.56
CA ARG A 170 -23.97 2.28 -6.67
C ARG A 170 -24.44 2.58 -8.09
N SER A 171 -23.85 3.56 -8.77
CA SER A 171 -24.16 3.87 -10.18
C SER A 171 -23.85 2.72 -11.14
N LEU A 172 -22.94 1.82 -10.75
CA LEU A 172 -22.59 0.60 -11.49
C LEU A 172 -23.44 -0.63 -11.09
N GLY A 173 -24.42 -0.45 -10.19
CA GLY A 173 -25.25 -1.55 -9.66
C GLY A 173 -24.56 -2.43 -8.60
N VAL A 174 -23.38 -2.03 -8.11
CA VAL A 174 -22.71 -2.71 -6.98
C VAL A 174 -23.42 -2.37 -5.68
N ARG A 175 -23.69 -3.38 -4.87
CA ARG A 175 -24.32 -3.20 -3.56
C ARG A 175 -23.31 -2.59 -2.58
N VAL A 176 -23.70 -1.51 -1.96
CA VAL A 176 -22.99 -0.80 -0.88
C VAL A 176 -23.99 -0.40 0.19
N ALA A 177 -23.53 -0.05 1.37
CA ALA A 177 -24.40 0.47 2.44
C ALA A 177 -25.14 1.73 1.99
N GLU A 178 -26.41 1.90 2.42
CA GLU A 178 -27.08 3.18 2.33
C GLU A 178 -26.31 4.19 3.17
N SER A 179 -26.06 5.36 2.61
CA SER A 179 -25.19 6.34 3.26
C SER A 179 -25.55 7.76 2.86
N LEU A 180 -25.23 8.68 3.74
CA LEU A 180 -25.26 10.11 3.50
C LEU A 180 -23.98 10.76 4.01
N THR A 181 -23.71 11.97 3.54
CA THR A 181 -22.55 12.77 3.99
C THR A 181 -23.03 14.09 4.57
N LEU A 182 -22.29 14.59 5.56
CA LEU A 182 -22.52 15.85 6.22
C LEU A 182 -21.24 16.70 6.21
N ARG A 183 -21.42 18.00 5.99
CA ARG A 183 -20.40 19.04 6.20
C ARG A 183 -20.79 19.88 7.41
N ARG A 184 -19.84 20.59 8.00
CA ARG A 184 -20.06 21.34 9.24
C ARG A 184 -21.25 22.33 9.20
N GLN A 185 -21.56 22.88 8.02
CA GLN A 185 -22.66 23.84 7.82
C GLN A 185 -24.00 23.18 7.52
N ASP A 186 -24.02 21.86 7.28
CA ASP A 186 -25.27 21.19 6.92
C ASP A 186 -26.15 21.05 8.16
N VAL A 187 -27.44 21.35 7.97
CA VAL A 187 -28.47 21.19 9.00
C VAL A 187 -29.26 19.93 8.68
N ILE A 188 -29.14 18.93 9.52
CA ILE A 188 -29.87 17.67 9.41
C ILE A 188 -30.50 17.32 10.74
N THR A 189 -31.70 16.75 10.72
CA THR A 189 -32.33 16.24 11.93
C THR A 189 -31.98 14.76 12.12
N THR A 190 -31.99 14.29 13.36
CA THR A 190 -31.83 12.88 13.69
C THR A 190 -32.85 12.00 12.95
N ASP A 191 -34.09 12.46 12.84
CA ASP A 191 -35.15 11.74 12.13
C ASP A 191 -34.84 11.57 10.64
N ASP A 192 -34.26 12.59 9.98
CA ASP A 192 -33.87 12.50 8.57
C ASP A 192 -32.77 11.46 8.37
N VAL A 193 -31.80 11.42 9.30
CA VAL A 193 -30.73 10.41 9.25
C VAL A 193 -31.29 9.02 9.45
N VAL A 194 -32.10 8.82 10.49
CA VAL A 194 -32.71 7.52 10.79
C VAL A 194 -33.60 7.04 9.63
N LYS A 195 -34.32 7.95 8.99
CA LYS A 195 -35.13 7.62 7.80
C LYS A 195 -34.27 7.21 6.60
N ALA A 196 -33.09 7.82 6.43
CA ALA A 196 -32.20 7.58 5.28
C ALA A 196 -31.37 6.30 5.44
N VAL A 197 -30.79 6.04 6.61
CA VAL A 197 -29.83 4.92 6.82
C VAL A 197 -30.28 3.90 7.86
N GLY A 198 -31.26 4.23 8.69
CA GLY A 198 -31.74 3.37 9.80
C GLY A 198 -30.77 3.35 10.98
N LEU A 199 -31.14 2.54 11.99
CA LEU A 199 -30.31 2.23 13.15
C LEU A 199 -30.22 0.71 13.32
N PRO A 200 -29.05 0.17 13.77
CA PRO A 200 -27.84 0.93 14.05
C PRO A 200 -27.17 1.45 12.76
N CYS A 201 -26.36 2.50 12.89
CA CYS A 201 -25.57 3.08 11.81
C CYS A 201 -24.13 3.34 12.26
N PHE A 202 -23.23 3.60 11.30
CA PHE A 202 -21.88 4.05 11.58
C PHE A 202 -21.72 5.51 11.22
N VAL A 203 -21.05 6.27 12.09
CA VAL A 203 -20.60 7.63 11.86
C VAL A 203 -19.08 7.64 11.80
N LYS A 204 -18.52 8.17 10.72
CA LYS A 204 -17.07 8.18 10.48
C LYS A 204 -16.64 9.30 9.52
N PRO A 205 -15.37 9.74 9.53
CA PRO A 205 -14.81 10.58 8.46
C PRO A 205 -15.01 9.94 7.07
N THR A 206 -15.31 10.74 6.05
CA THR A 206 -15.38 10.27 4.65
C THR A 206 -14.03 9.79 4.15
N CYS A 207 -12.94 10.48 4.56
CA CYS A 207 -11.55 10.17 4.25
C CYS A 207 -10.83 9.76 5.54
N GLY A 208 -10.04 8.69 5.48
CA GLY A 208 -9.27 8.18 6.62
C GLY A 208 -9.22 6.67 6.65
N GLY A 209 -8.20 6.16 7.34
CA GLY A 209 -7.94 4.72 7.51
C GLY A 209 -8.18 4.24 8.94
N SER A 210 -7.97 2.93 9.15
CA SER A 210 -7.86 2.24 10.45
C SER A 210 -9.00 2.46 11.43
N SER A 211 -10.22 2.77 10.97
CA SER A 211 -11.40 2.96 11.83
C SER A 211 -11.23 4.05 12.92
N CYS A 212 -10.26 4.97 12.75
CA CYS A 212 -10.11 6.11 13.65
C CYS A 212 -11.42 6.92 13.69
N VAL A 213 -11.94 7.17 14.88
CA VAL A 213 -13.19 7.92 15.11
C VAL A 213 -14.38 7.35 14.32
N THR A 214 -14.48 6.00 14.24
CA THR A 214 -15.67 5.33 13.73
C THR A 214 -16.56 4.94 14.92
N THR A 215 -17.78 5.50 14.97
CA THR A 215 -18.74 5.25 16.05
C THR A 215 -19.95 4.48 15.54
N LYS A 216 -20.27 3.34 16.19
CA LYS A 216 -21.54 2.62 15.97
C LYS A 216 -22.61 3.27 16.84
N VAL A 217 -23.57 3.90 16.19
CA VAL A 217 -24.72 4.56 16.80
C VAL A 217 -25.88 3.56 16.85
N LYS A 218 -26.40 3.31 18.05
CA LYS A 218 -27.50 2.35 18.28
C LYS A 218 -28.83 3.06 18.55
N THR A 219 -28.78 4.27 19.08
CA THR A 219 -29.98 5.06 19.42
C THR A 219 -29.92 6.46 18.80
N PRO A 220 -31.05 7.12 18.60
CA PRO A 220 -31.10 8.47 18.04
C PRO A 220 -30.27 9.50 18.84
N GLU A 221 -30.22 9.35 20.17
CA GLU A 221 -29.56 10.27 21.10
C GLU A 221 -28.03 10.24 20.94
N GLU A 222 -27.47 9.09 20.50
CA GLU A 222 -26.03 8.93 20.27
C GLU A 222 -25.56 9.60 18.98
N LEU A 223 -26.47 9.95 18.05
CA LEU A 223 -26.10 10.36 16.69
C LEU A 223 -25.33 11.68 16.66
N LEU A 224 -25.87 12.74 17.26
CA LEU A 224 -25.21 14.05 17.21
C LEU A 224 -23.86 14.06 17.92
N PRO A 225 -23.69 13.46 19.11
CA PRO A 225 -22.37 13.33 19.72
C PRO A 225 -21.36 12.59 18.83
N ALA A 226 -21.79 11.54 18.13
CA ALA A 226 -20.91 10.80 17.21
C ALA A 226 -20.51 11.65 15.99
N VAL A 227 -21.43 12.44 15.44
CA VAL A 227 -21.17 13.37 14.33
C VAL A 227 -20.19 14.46 14.76
N GLU A 228 -20.37 15.05 15.94
CA GLU A 228 -19.46 16.06 16.48
C GLU A 228 -18.05 15.50 16.70
N ALA A 229 -17.93 14.28 17.25
CA ALA A 229 -16.66 13.62 17.42
C ALA A 229 -15.95 13.38 16.07
N ALA A 230 -16.68 12.91 15.04
CA ALA A 230 -16.13 12.71 13.71
C ALA A 230 -15.70 14.02 13.04
N PHE A 231 -16.43 15.12 13.26
CA PHE A 231 -16.01 16.45 12.82
C PHE A 231 -14.78 16.98 13.58
N GLY A 232 -14.41 16.42 14.71
CA GLY A 232 -13.13 16.71 15.37
C GLY A 232 -11.92 16.38 14.47
N GLU A 233 -12.06 15.37 13.62
CA GLU A 233 -10.97 14.83 12.79
C GLU A 233 -11.13 15.13 11.28
N ALA A 234 -12.30 15.58 10.81
CA ALA A 234 -12.56 15.79 9.39
C ALA A 234 -13.58 16.91 9.13
N ASP A 235 -13.54 17.48 7.93
CA ASP A 235 -14.51 18.49 7.48
C ASP A 235 -15.77 17.88 6.84
N GLU A 236 -15.71 16.58 6.52
CA GLU A 236 -16.82 15.84 5.94
C GLU A 236 -16.97 14.49 6.63
N VAL A 237 -18.18 14.19 7.09
CA VAL A 237 -18.54 12.99 7.84
C VAL A 237 -19.53 12.16 7.04
N MET A 238 -19.30 10.86 6.99
CA MET A 238 -20.22 9.88 6.42
C MET A 238 -21.01 9.18 7.51
N ILE A 239 -22.31 9.06 7.29
CA ILE A 239 -23.19 8.20 8.09
C ILE A 239 -23.67 7.08 7.18
N GLU A 240 -23.48 5.83 7.58
CA GLU A 240 -23.87 4.67 6.78
C GLU A 240 -24.62 3.62 7.59
N ALA A 241 -25.54 2.94 6.93
CA ALA A 241 -26.30 1.84 7.51
C ALA A 241 -25.38 0.71 7.98
N PHE A 242 -25.65 0.17 9.16
CA PHE A 242 -24.96 -1.03 9.63
C PHE A 242 -25.40 -2.24 8.81
N MET A 243 -24.46 -2.98 8.30
CA MET A 243 -24.69 -4.24 7.61
C MET A 243 -24.25 -5.40 8.52
N GLN A 244 -25.19 -6.27 8.87
CA GLN A 244 -24.89 -7.48 9.64
C GLN A 244 -24.57 -8.62 8.70
N GLY A 245 -23.43 -9.29 8.91
CA GLY A 245 -23.01 -10.40 8.06
C GLY A 245 -21.63 -10.91 8.34
N THR A 246 -21.12 -11.73 7.42
CA THR A 246 -19.75 -12.25 7.43
C THR A 246 -18.85 -11.30 6.66
N GLU A 247 -17.85 -10.73 7.33
CA GLU A 247 -16.85 -9.90 6.69
C GLU A 247 -15.78 -10.75 6.02
N ILE A 248 -15.46 -10.40 4.78
CA ILE A 248 -14.43 -11.08 3.98
C ILE A 248 -13.60 -10.05 3.22
N THR A 249 -12.37 -10.43 2.90
CA THR A 249 -11.46 -9.61 2.10
C THR A 249 -10.80 -10.40 0.98
N CYS A 250 -10.65 -9.76 -0.18
CA CYS A 250 -10.07 -10.38 -1.37
C CYS A 250 -9.06 -9.43 -2.01
N GLY A 251 -7.81 -9.86 -2.08
CA GLY A 251 -6.76 -9.15 -2.79
C GLY A 251 -6.66 -9.59 -4.24
N CYS A 252 -6.14 -8.71 -5.09
CA CYS A 252 -5.84 -9.04 -6.49
C CYS A 252 -4.79 -8.09 -7.08
N TYR A 253 -4.18 -8.55 -8.17
CA TYR A 253 -3.42 -7.73 -9.10
C TYR A 253 -3.56 -8.24 -10.52
N LYS A 254 -3.34 -7.37 -11.50
CA LYS A 254 -3.29 -7.76 -12.92
C LYS A 254 -2.08 -7.15 -13.58
N THR A 255 -1.55 -7.89 -14.56
CA THR A 255 -0.56 -7.44 -15.53
C THR A 255 -1.15 -7.60 -16.93
N ARG A 256 -0.45 -7.17 -17.97
CA ARG A 256 -0.89 -7.38 -19.37
C ARG A 256 -1.09 -8.86 -19.72
N THR A 257 -0.43 -9.77 -19.00
CA THR A 257 -0.45 -11.20 -19.30
C THR A 257 -1.12 -12.07 -18.24
N LYS A 258 -1.37 -11.52 -17.05
CA LYS A 258 -1.91 -12.28 -15.91
C LYS A 258 -3.06 -11.53 -15.24
N SER A 259 -4.02 -12.30 -14.73
CA SER A 259 -5.06 -11.83 -13.82
C SER A 259 -5.05 -12.75 -12.60
N VAL A 260 -4.62 -12.23 -11.46
CA VAL A 260 -4.47 -13.01 -10.23
C VAL A 260 -5.42 -12.46 -9.18
N ILE A 261 -6.38 -13.30 -8.78
CA ILE A 261 -7.28 -13.03 -7.66
C ILE A 261 -6.88 -14.00 -6.54
N PHE A 262 -6.49 -13.45 -5.41
CA PHE A 262 -6.01 -14.25 -4.28
C PHE A 262 -7.16 -15.01 -3.59
N PRO A 263 -6.84 -16.06 -2.82
CA PRO A 263 -7.80 -16.70 -1.92
C PRO A 263 -8.43 -15.68 -0.97
N ILE A 264 -9.74 -15.81 -0.79
CA ILE A 264 -10.52 -14.92 0.08
C ILE A 264 -10.18 -15.21 1.54
N THR A 265 -10.05 -14.17 2.36
CA THR A 265 -9.90 -14.29 3.81
C THR A 265 -11.20 -13.91 4.51
N GLU A 266 -11.68 -14.74 5.44
CA GLU A 266 -12.76 -14.42 6.36
C GLU A 266 -12.18 -13.68 7.58
N VAL A 267 -12.86 -12.61 7.99
CA VAL A 267 -12.47 -11.77 9.12
C VAL A 267 -13.47 -11.98 10.25
N VAL A 268 -13.05 -12.66 11.32
CA VAL A 268 -13.90 -12.98 12.46
C VAL A 268 -13.53 -12.08 13.63
N ALA A 269 -14.33 -11.05 13.86
CA ALA A 269 -14.17 -10.20 15.04
C ALA A 269 -14.64 -10.95 16.29
N LYS A 270 -13.84 -10.93 17.36
CA LYS A 270 -14.22 -11.48 18.66
C LYS A 270 -15.21 -10.60 19.41
N ASN A 271 -15.31 -9.33 19.01
CA ASN A 271 -16.21 -8.31 19.56
C ASN A 271 -17.31 -7.98 18.56
N GLU A 272 -18.34 -7.21 19.00
CA GLU A 272 -19.45 -6.77 18.14
C GLU A 272 -19.03 -5.93 16.91
N PHE A 273 -17.74 -5.54 16.81
CA PHE A 273 -17.28 -4.57 15.81
C PHE A 273 -15.77 -4.67 15.58
N PHE A 274 -15.35 -4.53 14.32
CA PHE A 274 -13.96 -4.54 13.85
C PHE A 274 -13.38 -3.11 13.94
N ASP A 275 -13.00 -2.66 15.15
CA ASP A 275 -12.39 -1.36 15.40
C ASP A 275 -10.86 -1.37 15.26
N TYR A 276 -10.22 -0.22 15.55
CA TYR A 276 -8.77 -0.07 15.52
C TYR A 276 -8.07 -1.06 16.46
N ASP A 277 -8.60 -1.24 17.68
CA ASP A 277 -8.02 -2.16 18.65
C ASP A 277 -8.15 -3.62 18.20
N ALA A 278 -9.26 -3.97 17.56
CA ALA A 278 -9.45 -5.29 16.98
C ALA A 278 -8.44 -5.56 15.84
N LYS A 279 -8.16 -4.56 14.99
CA LYS A 279 -7.21 -4.67 13.85
C LYS A 279 -5.77 -4.91 14.30
N TYR A 280 -5.31 -4.26 15.35
CA TYR A 280 -3.88 -4.23 15.70
C TYR A 280 -3.52 -4.99 16.99
N ASN A 281 -4.50 -5.35 17.84
CA ASN A 281 -4.28 -5.99 19.12
C ASN A 281 -4.66 -7.48 19.17
N GLY A 282 -4.80 -8.15 18.00
CA GLY A 282 -5.00 -9.60 17.92
C GLY A 282 -6.39 -10.09 18.37
N GLN A 283 -7.40 -9.22 18.35
CA GLN A 283 -8.79 -9.57 18.70
C GLN A 283 -9.61 -10.07 17.49
N VAL A 284 -8.92 -10.37 16.38
CA VAL A 284 -9.52 -10.85 15.14
C VAL A 284 -8.88 -12.17 14.77
N GLU A 285 -9.67 -13.11 14.32
CA GLU A 285 -9.24 -14.33 13.66
C GLU A 285 -9.37 -14.15 12.14
N GLU A 286 -8.26 -14.35 11.43
CA GLU A 286 -8.18 -14.25 9.97
C GLU A 286 -8.05 -15.66 9.40
N ILE A 287 -9.04 -16.08 8.61
CA ILE A 287 -9.12 -17.45 8.08
C ILE A 287 -9.01 -17.44 6.57
N THR A 288 -7.91 -17.97 6.05
CA THR A 288 -7.64 -18.09 4.61
C THR A 288 -7.36 -19.55 4.22
N PRO A 289 -8.12 -20.13 3.29
CA PRO A 289 -9.30 -19.58 2.61
C PRO A 289 -10.53 -19.43 3.52
N ALA A 290 -11.40 -18.48 3.18
CA ALA A 290 -12.63 -18.19 3.90
C ALA A 290 -13.60 -19.39 3.93
N ARG A 291 -14.32 -19.55 5.03
CA ARG A 291 -15.34 -20.61 5.22
C ARG A 291 -16.70 -20.19 4.64
N ILE A 292 -16.75 -19.97 3.33
CA ILE A 292 -17.95 -19.55 2.59
C ILE A 292 -18.25 -20.55 1.47
N ASP A 293 -19.51 -20.57 1.01
CA ASP A 293 -19.90 -21.40 -0.12
C ASP A 293 -19.14 -21.02 -1.39
N GLU A 294 -18.75 -22.03 -2.20
CA GLU A 294 -17.97 -21.79 -3.42
C GLU A 294 -18.70 -20.90 -4.42
N SER A 295 -20.05 -20.97 -4.48
CA SER A 295 -20.84 -20.08 -5.33
C SER A 295 -20.74 -18.61 -4.94
N ILE A 296 -20.56 -18.34 -3.64
CA ILE A 296 -20.32 -16.99 -3.13
C ILE A 296 -18.88 -16.58 -3.40
N ALA A 297 -17.92 -17.47 -3.14
CA ALA A 297 -16.51 -17.24 -3.40
C ALA A 297 -16.27 -16.87 -4.88
N GLU A 298 -16.92 -17.57 -5.82
CA GLU A 298 -16.83 -17.27 -7.25
C GLU A 298 -17.39 -15.89 -7.59
N ARG A 299 -18.50 -15.49 -6.98
CA ARG A 299 -19.08 -14.15 -7.16
C ARG A 299 -18.15 -13.07 -6.62
N VAL A 300 -17.48 -13.30 -5.48
CA VAL A 300 -16.50 -12.38 -4.91
C VAL A 300 -15.32 -12.22 -5.87
N ARG A 301 -14.73 -13.33 -6.33
CA ARG A 301 -13.61 -13.31 -7.29
C ARG A 301 -13.97 -12.58 -8.58
N THR A 302 -15.15 -12.89 -9.14
CA THR A 302 -15.65 -12.25 -10.36
C THR A 302 -15.83 -10.75 -10.18
N LEU A 303 -16.48 -10.32 -9.08
CA LEU A 303 -16.69 -8.91 -8.79
C LEU A 303 -15.38 -8.18 -8.54
N THR A 304 -14.45 -8.77 -7.76
CA THR A 304 -13.12 -8.22 -7.51
C THR A 304 -12.35 -8.00 -8.82
N SER A 305 -12.35 -9.01 -9.71
CA SER A 305 -11.72 -8.91 -11.02
C SER A 305 -12.34 -7.82 -11.90
N LEU A 306 -13.67 -7.75 -11.94
CA LEU A 306 -14.42 -6.76 -12.73
C LEU A 306 -14.16 -5.33 -12.22
N LEU A 307 -14.17 -5.12 -10.90
CA LEU A 307 -13.91 -3.81 -10.31
C LEU A 307 -12.48 -3.35 -10.56
N TYR A 308 -11.50 -4.26 -10.54
CA TYR A 308 -10.13 -3.93 -10.90
C TYR A 308 -10.05 -3.33 -12.31
N ASP A 309 -10.75 -3.91 -13.28
CA ASP A 309 -10.75 -3.45 -14.68
C ASP A 309 -11.54 -2.13 -14.84
N ILE A 310 -12.73 -2.03 -14.26
CA ILE A 310 -13.58 -0.84 -14.37
C ILE A 310 -12.89 0.39 -13.77
N LEU A 311 -12.26 0.21 -12.61
CA LEU A 311 -11.52 1.27 -11.93
C LEU A 311 -10.13 1.50 -12.54
N ARG A 312 -9.70 0.65 -13.50
CA ARG A 312 -8.34 0.71 -14.07
C ARG A 312 -7.27 0.71 -12.98
N CYS A 313 -7.42 -0.19 -12.02
CA CYS A 313 -6.47 -0.33 -10.93
C CYS A 313 -5.08 -0.74 -11.43
N HIS A 314 -4.05 -0.34 -10.68
CA HIS A 314 -2.68 -0.78 -10.85
C HIS A 314 -2.16 -1.39 -9.54
N GLY A 315 -1.13 -2.25 -9.65
CA GLY A 315 -0.52 -2.89 -8.49
C GLY A 315 -1.48 -3.82 -7.76
N ILE A 316 -1.22 -4.01 -6.47
CA ILE A 316 -2.07 -4.85 -5.61
C ILE A 316 -3.14 -3.98 -4.97
N ILE A 317 -4.39 -4.40 -5.10
CA ILE A 317 -5.51 -3.85 -4.34
C ILE A 317 -6.13 -4.91 -3.44
N ARG A 318 -6.84 -4.47 -2.41
CA ARG A 318 -7.65 -5.32 -1.53
C ARG A 318 -9.06 -4.74 -1.48
N ILE A 319 -10.05 -5.59 -1.68
CA ILE A 319 -11.46 -5.22 -1.59
C ILE A 319 -12.09 -5.95 -0.42
N ASP A 320 -12.73 -5.20 0.45
CA ASP A 320 -13.39 -5.68 1.63
C ASP A 320 -14.91 -5.73 1.39
N TYR A 321 -15.53 -6.84 1.76
CA TYR A 321 -16.94 -7.12 1.53
C TYR A 321 -17.61 -7.61 2.79
N ILE A 322 -18.94 -7.53 2.81
CA ILE A 322 -19.77 -8.19 3.81
C ILE A 322 -20.87 -9.00 3.12
N ILE A 323 -21.00 -10.27 3.51
CA ILE A 323 -22.05 -11.18 3.06
C ILE A 323 -23.19 -11.08 4.06
N THR A 324 -24.28 -10.45 3.65
CA THR A 324 -25.48 -10.28 4.49
C THR A 324 -26.50 -11.38 4.23
N GLU A 325 -27.60 -11.38 5.01
CA GLU A 325 -28.69 -12.34 4.89
C GLU A 325 -29.15 -12.54 3.43
N GLY A 326 -29.41 -13.80 3.08
CA GLY A 326 -29.76 -14.19 1.70
C GLY A 326 -28.56 -14.18 0.75
N ASN A 327 -27.34 -14.34 1.27
CA ASN A 327 -26.10 -14.40 0.49
C ASN A 327 -25.89 -13.17 -0.40
N LYS A 328 -26.29 -11.98 0.09
CA LYS A 328 -26.09 -10.72 -0.61
C LYS A 328 -24.68 -10.23 -0.37
N LEU A 329 -23.93 -10.06 -1.44
CA LEU A 329 -22.57 -9.51 -1.41
C LEU A 329 -22.65 -7.98 -1.46
N ASN A 330 -22.14 -7.33 -0.41
CA ASN A 330 -22.04 -5.87 -0.33
C ASN A 330 -20.57 -5.48 -0.21
N LEU A 331 -20.14 -4.42 -0.91
CA LEU A 331 -18.80 -3.92 -0.84
C LEU A 331 -18.70 -2.92 0.31
N LEU A 332 -17.62 -3.00 1.09
CA LEU A 332 -17.30 -2.09 2.19
C LEU A 332 -16.31 -1.01 1.78
N GLU A 333 -15.14 -1.42 1.28
CA GLU A 333 -14.08 -0.50 0.87
C GLU A 333 -13.12 -1.14 -0.15
N ILE A 334 -12.34 -0.29 -0.83
CA ILE A 334 -11.26 -0.69 -1.73
C ILE A 334 -9.97 -0.03 -1.26
N ASN A 335 -8.98 -0.85 -0.90
CA ASN A 335 -7.68 -0.42 -0.44
C ASN A 335 -6.68 -0.50 -1.58
N THR A 336 -6.15 0.64 -2.02
CA THR A 336 -5.18 0.74 -3.12
C THR A 336 -3.72 0.69 -2.65
N THR A 337 -3.50 0.77 -1.33
CA THR A 337 -2.19 0.61 -0.68
C THR A 337 -2.33 -0.35 0.50
N PRO A 338 -2.63 -1.64 0.24
CA PRO A 338 -2.86 -2.60 1.32
C PRO A 338 -1.60 -2.84 2.14
N GLY A 339 -1.78 -3.17 3.43
CA GLY A 339 -0.68 -3.51 4.33
C GLY A 339 0.17 -4.67 3.83
N MET A 340 1.49 -4.57 3.99
CA MET A 340 2.48 -5.50 3.45
C MET A 340 3.44 -6.04 4.53
N THR A 341 3.03 -6.06 5.79
CA THR A 341 3.76 -6.81 6.82
C THR A 341 3.58 -8.32 6.62
N ALA A 342 4.46 -9.15 7.16
CA ALA A 342 4.36 -10.61 7.01
C ALA A 342 3.01 -11.20 7.46
N THR A 343 2.32 -10.51 8.37
CA THR A 343 1.01 -10.88 8.93
C THR A 343 -0.17 -10.13 8.31
N SER A 344 0.06 -9.24 7.35
CA SER A 344 -1.01 -8.55 6.63
C SER A 344 -1.76 -9.50 5.68
N PHE A 345 -3.00 -9.17 5.33
CA PHE A 345 -3.87 -9.99 4.46
C PHE A 345 -3.20 -10.38 3.14
N ILE A 346 -2.59 -9.43 2.43
CA ILE A 346 -2.00 -9.72 1.11
C ILE A 346 -0.89 -10.77 1.19
N PRO A 347 0.16 -10.67 2.03
CA PRO A 347 1.16 -11.73 2.16
C PRO A 347 0.57 -13.07 2.64
N GLN A 348 -0.48 -13.07 3.47
CA GLN A 348 -1.17 -14.30 3.86
C GLN A 348 -1.90 -14.95 2.68
N GLN A 349 -2.63 -14.15 1.89
CA GLN A 349 -3.37 -14.60 0.71
C GLN A 349 -2.42 -15.12 -0.39
N VAL A 350 -1.29 -14.44 -0.61
CA VAL A 350 -0.24 -14.89 -1.54
C VAL A 350 0.30 -16.26 -1.14
N ARG A 351 0.63 -16.46 0.15
CA ARG A 351 1.06 -17.77 0.67
C ARG A 351 -0.02 -18.84 0.50
N ALA A 352 -1.28 -18.51 0.81
CA ALA A 352 -2.41 -19.43 0.66
C ALA A 352 -2.67 -19.80 -0.81
N ALA A 353 -2.33 -18.91 -1.75
CA ALA A 353 -2.36 -19.20 -3.20
C ALA A 353 -1.20 -20.08 -3.67
N GLY A 354 -0.22 -20.40 -2.81
CA GLY A 354 1.00 -21.11 -3.19
C GLY A 354 1.95 -20.29 -4.06
N LEU A 355 1.83 -18.94 -4.02
CA LEU A 355 2.66 -18.01 -4.77
C LEU A 355 3.83 -17.50 -3.91
N ASP A 356 4.90 -17.11 -4.58
CA ASP A 356 6.02 -16.40 -3.96
C ASP A 356 5.78 -14.89 -4.02
N ILE A 357 5.74 -14.23 -2.86
CA ILE A 357 5.56 -12.78 -2.75
C ILE A 357 6.65 -12.00 -3.49
N LYS A 358 7.87 -12.52 -3.53
CA LYS A 358 9.00 -11.96 -4.27
C LYS A 358 8.70 -11.90 -5.78
N GLU A 359 8.14 -12.99 -6.33
CA GLU A 359 7.76 -13.05 -7.74
C GLU A 359 6.58 -12.13 -8.03
N VAL A 360 5.56 -12.10 -7.17
CA VAL A 360 4.41 -11.21 -7.30
C VAL A 360 4.85 -9.74 -7.36
N LEU A 361 5.72 -9.31 -6.45
CA LEU A 361 6.24 -7.95 -6.46
C LEU A 361 7.10 -7.66 -7.69
N THR A 362 7.90 -8.63 -8.12
CA THR A 362 8.71 -8.51 -9.34
C THR A 362 7.81 -8.32 -10.57
N GLU A 363 6.76 -9.12 -10.73
CA GLU A 363 5.81 -9.00 -11.84
C GLU A 363 5.16 -7.59 -11.88
N ILE A 364 4.76 -7.07 -10.74
CA ILE A 364 4.14 -5.75 -10.64
C ILE A 364 5.12 -4.62 -11.01
N ILE A 365 6.35 -4.70 -10.52
CA ILE A 365 7.37 -3.69 -10.82
C ILE A 365 7.73 -3.74 -12.31
N GLU A 366 8.01 -4.93 -12.84
CA GLU A 366 8.42 -5.11 -14.24
C GLU A 366 7.30 -4.76 -15.23
N GLU A 367 6.02 -4.89 -14.86
CA GLU A 367 4.88 -4.46 -15.67
C GLU A 367 4.97 -2.98 -16.07
N SER A 368 5.53 -2.14 -15.21
CA SER A 368 5.68 -0.70 -15.46
C SER A 368 6.73 -0.37 -16.54
N PHE A 369 7.56 -1.34 -16.91
CA PHE A 369 8.65 -1.17 -17.88
C PHE A 369 8.46 -1.99 -19.16
N ALA A 370 7.38 -2.74 -19.26
CA ALA A 370 7.12 -3.67 -20.37
C ALA A 370 6.38 -3.05 -21.55
#